data_9c0ffd1fbe2d483827feed88830df496
#
_entry.id   9c0ffd1fbe2d483827feed88830df496
#
_cell.length_a   1.000
_cell.length_b   1.000
_cell.length_c   1.000
_cell.angle_alpha   90.00
_cell.angle_beta   90.00
_cell.angle_gamma   90.00
#
_symmetry.space_group_name_H-M   'P 1'
#
loop_
_entity.id
_entity.type
_entity.pdbx_description
1 polymer ?
#
loop_
_entity_poly.entity_id
_entity_poly.type
_entity_poly.pdbx_seq_one_letter_code
_entity_poly.pdbx_strand_id
1 'polypeptide(L)'
;MISSMETDKLKNINEFEDKSLLIVDDDNPFRERLARAMEKKGFLVKEAKTVAEGLSIVKTTPPGFACVDLRLEDGNGLDVIKELTKNKNDARIVMLTGYGNLPTAVAAG
;
A
#
# COMPACT_ATOMS: atom_id res chain seq x y z
N MET A 1 -28.47 -13.72 -4.30
CA MET A 1 -27.30 -13.72 -3.91
C MET A 1 -27.02 -12.41 -3.74
N ILE A 2 -26.54 -12.52 -2.78
CA ILE A 2 -25.66 -11.69 -3.20
C ILE A 2 -25.49 -12.03 -4.58
N SER A 3 -25.78 -11.13 -5.34
CA SER A 3 -25.46 -11.20 -6.71
C SER A 3 -23.99 -11.51 -6.83
N SER A 4 -23.56 -11.97 -7.94
CA SER A 4 -22.15 -12.19 -8.12
C SER A 4 -21.37 -10.91 -7.88
N MET A 5 -22.00 -9.76 -8.12
CA MET A 5 -21.34 -8.51 -7.81
C MET A 5 -21.07 -8.34 -6.33
N GLU A 6 -22.04 -8.69 -5.50
CA GLU A 6 -21.82 -8.59 -4.08
C GLU A 6 -20.81 -9.61 -3.63
N THR A 7 -20.80 -10.77 -4.25
CA THR A 7 -19.78 -11.76 -3.99
C THR A 7 -18.40 -11.19 -4.33
N ASP A 8 -18.31 -10.47 -5.44
CA ASP A 8 -17.05 -9.87 -5.85
C ASP A 8 -16.58 -8.82 -4.86
N LYS A 9 -17.51 -8.05 -4.32
CA LYS A 9 -17.18 -7.06 -3.30
C LYS A 9 -16.64 -7.71 -2.04
N LEU A 10 -17.08 -8.90 -1.75
CA LEU A 10 -16.67 -9.64 -0.57
C LEU A 10 -15.51 -10.57 -0.83
N LYS A 11 -14.97 -10.52 -2.04
CA LYS A 11 -13.83 -11.32 -2.42
C LYS A 11 -12.68 -11.09 -1.44
N ASN A 12 -12.12 -12.15 -0.91
CA ASN A 12 -10.99 -12.01 0.00
C ASN A 12 -9.69 -11.95 -0.80
N ILE A 13 -8.62 -11.61 -0.10
CA ILE A 13 -7.33 -11.36 -0.77
C ILE A 13 -6.79 -12.60 -1.48
N ASN A 14 -7.16 -13.79 -1.05
CA ASN A 14 -6.66 -15.02 -1.66
C ASN A 14 -7.16 -15.22 -3.07
N GLU A 15 -8.19 -14.49 -3.47
CA GLU A 15 -8.72 -14.58 -4.83
C GLU A 15 -8.01 -13.65 -5.81
N PHE A 16 -7.13 -12.77 -5.33
CA PHE A 16 -6.31 -11.93 -6.21
C PHE A 16 -5.05 -12.71 -6.60
N GLU A 17 -4.64 -12.54 -7.84
CA GLU A 17 -3.40 -13.16 -8.30
C GLU A 17 -2.19 -12.51 -7.65
N ASP A 18 -2.19 -11.18 -7.60
CA ASP A 18 -1.09 -10.42 -7.04
C ASP A 18 -1.47 -9.97 -5.63
N LYS A 19 -0.83 -10.55 -4.65
CA LYS A 19 -1.08 -10.24 -3.24
C LYS A 19 0.03 -9.38 -2.64
N SER A 20 0.92 -8.86 -3.47
CA SER A 20 2.05 -8.08 -2.96
C SER A 20 1.56 -6.72 -2.48
N LEU A 21 1.98 -6.35 -1.30
CA LEU A 21 1.63 -5.09 -0.65
C LEU A 21 2.90 -4.41 -0.17
N LEU A 22 3.06 -3.16 -0.57
CA LEU A 22 4.15 -2.32 -0.06
C LEU A 22 3.56 -1.35 0.95
N ILE A 23 4.18 -1.27 2.12
CA ILE A 23 3.81 -0.28 3.13
C ILE A 23 5.00 0.65 3.30
N VAL A 24 4.78 1.93 3.03
CA VAL A 24 5.81 2.96 3.16
C VAL A 24 5.40 3.92 4.27
N ASP A 25 6.12 3.88 5.38
CA ASP A 25 5.84 4.72 6.53
C ASP A 25 7.07 4.75 7.43
N ASP A 26 7.47 5.94 7.90
CA ASP A 26 8.64 6.07 8.76
C ASP A 26 8.33 5.82 10.23
N ASP A 27 7.08 5.64 10.59
CA ASP A 27 6.67 5.26 11.95
C ASP A 27 6.83 3.75 12.08
N ASN A 28 7.93 3.32 12.68
CA ASN A 28 8.24 1.89 12.78
C ASN A 28 7.16 1.08 13.50
N PRO A 29 6.70 1.48 14.69
CA PRO A 29 5.67 0.69 15.36
C PRO A 29 4.37 0.57 14.55
N PHE A 30 3.93 1.66 13.96
CA PHE A 30 2.72 1.63 13.15
C PHE A 30 2.90 0.76 11.91
N ARG A 31 4.01 0.96 11.19
CA ARG A 31 4.29 0.20 9.97
C ARG A 31 4.33 -1.30 10.25
N GLU A 32 5.01 -1.68 11.33
CA GLU A 32 5.16 -3.09 11.67
C GLU A 32 3.85 -3.73 12.09
N ARG A 33 3.01 -3.00 12.83
CA ARG A 33 1.69 -3.51 13.19
C ARG A 33 0.80 -3.68 11.98
N LEU A 34 0.83 -2.70 11.09
CA LEU A 34 0.04 -2.77 9.87
C LEU A 34 0.50 -3.94 9.00
N ALA A 35 1.81 -4.13 8.89
CA ALA A 35 2.36 -5.22 8.11
C ALA A 35 1.86 -6.56 8.65
N ARG A 36 1.93 -6.77 9.96
CA ARG A 36 1.47 -8.02 10.55
C ARG A 36 -0.03 -8.24 10.34
N ALA A 37 -0.81 -7.17 10.48
CA ALA A 37 -2.25 -7.27 10.27
C ALA A 37 -2.57 -7.66 8.82
N MET A 38 -1.84 -7.08 7.87
CA MET A 38 -2.08 -7.37 6.47
C MET A 38 -1.60 -8.78 6.10
N GLU A 39 -0.50 -9.24 6.69
CA GLU A 39 -0.04 -10.60 6.47
C GLU A 39 -1.06 -11.63 6.94
N LYS A 40 -1.73 -11.35 8.04
CA LYS A 40 -2.79 -12.23 8.52
C LYS A 40 -3.97 -12.30 7.56
N LYS A 41 -4.15 -11.29 6.75
CA LYS A 41 -5.21 -11.27 5.74
C LYS A 41 -4.80 -11.91 4.43
N GLY A 42 -3.55 -12.32 4.31
CA GLY A 42 -3.06 -13.03 3.13
C GLY A 42 -2.16 -12.22 2.22
N PHE A 43 -1.85 -10.97 2.58
CA PHE A 43 -0.95 -10.16 1.78
C PHE A 43 0.50 -10.60 1.96
N LEU A 44 1.27 -10.44 0.89
CA LEU A 44 2.71 -10.63 0.93
C LEU A 44 3.32 -9.24 1.08
N VAL A 45 3.73 -8.90 2.29
CA VAL A 45 4.05 -7.52 2.66
C VAL A 45 5.54 -7.25 2.56
N LYS A 46 5.88 -6.11 1.94
CA LYS A 46 7.21 -5.52 2.03
C LYS A 46 7.06 -4.17 2.70
N GLU A 47 8.05 -3.81 3.50
CA GLU A 47 8.04 -2.55 4.25
C GLU A 47 9.16 -1.66 3.78
N ALA A 48 8.88 -0.36 3.73
CA ALA A 48 9.88 0.66 3.46
C ALA A 48 9.66 1.80 4.44
N LYS A 49 10.72 2.36 4.98
CA LYS A 49 10.61 3.47 5.91
C LYS A 49 11.01 4.81 5.29
N THR A 50 11.45 4.80 4.05
CA THR A 50 11.87 6.02 3.36
C THR A 50 11.35 6.01 1.92
N VAL A 51 11.37 7.19 1.31
CA VAL A 51 11.04 7.30 -0.10
C VAL A 51 12.01 6.47 -0.94
N ALA A 52 13.30 6.55 -0.61
CA ALA A 52 14.31 5.82 -1.36
C ALA A 52 14.07 4.32 -1.35
N GLU A 53 13.75 3.77 -0.18
CA GLU A 53 13.45 2.34 -0.08
C GLU A 53 12.20 1.97 -0.86
N GLY A 54 11.16 2.80 -0.75
CA GLY A 54 9.93 2.57 -1.49
C GLY A 54 10.16 2.58 -2.99
N LEU A 55 10.91 3.56 -3.48
CA LEU A 55 11.21 3.65 -4.90
C LEU A 55 12.01 2.43 -5.38
N SER A 56 12.96 1.97 -4.58
CA SER A 56 13.74 0.80 -4.93
C SER A 56 12.87 -0.43 -5.11
N ILE A 57 11.94 -0.63 -4.17
CA ILE A 57 11.04 -1.77 -4.24
C ILE A 57 10.12 -1.66 -5.47
N VAL A 58 9.57 -0.48 -5.70
CA VAL A 58 8.66 -0.27 -6.83
C VAL A 58 9.36 -0.54 -8.16
N LYS A 59 10.63 -0.14 -8.27
CA LYS A 59 11.37 -0.32 -9.52
C LYS A 59 11.77 -1.76 -9.77
N THR A 60 12.01 -2.51 -8.72
CA THR A 60 12.46 -3.91 -8.87
C THR A 60 11.30 -4.89 -8.89
N THR A 61 10.33 -4.70 -8.00
CA THR A 61 9.17 -5.61 -7.90
C THR A 61 7.92 -4.79 -7.62
N PRO A 62 7.32 -4.16 -8.64
CA PRO A 62 6.15 -3.31 -8.43
C PRO A 62 5.03 -4.09 -7.75
N PRO A 63 4.54 -3.62 -6.58
CA PRO A 63 3.47 -4.32 -5.87
C PRO A 63 2.11 -4.06 -6.48
N GLY A 64 1.18 -4.99 -6.24
CA GLY A 64 -0.21 -4.80 -6.67
C GLY A 64 -0.98 -3.89 -5.74
N PHE A 65 -0.52 -3.73 -4.49
CA PHE A 65 -1.15 -2.89 -3.48
C PHE A 65 -0.10 -2.07 -2.78
N ALA A 66 -0.48 -0.87 -2.32
CA ALA A 66 0.44 -0.05 -1.54
C ALA A 66 -0.31 0.81 -0.54
N CYS A 67 0.26 0.97 0.64
CA CYS A 67 -0.16 1.96 1.62
C CYS A 67 1.03 2.89 1.81
N VAL A 68 0.87 4.16 1.47
CA VAL A 68 2.00 5.09 1.42
C VAL A 68 1.70 6.32 2.25
N ASP A 69 2.56 6.57 3.25
CA ASP A 69 2.53 7.82 4.01
C ASP A 69 3.10 8.91 3.11
N LEU A 70 2.40 10.03 3.03
CA LEU A 70 2.83 11.13 2.18
C LEU A 70 3.96 11.95 2.80
N ARG A 71 4.11 11.88 4.12
CA ARG A 71 5.12 12.67 4.82
C ARG A 71 6.21 11.77 5.36
N LEU A 72 7.32 11.75 4.67
CA LEU A 72 8.46 10.93 5.04
C LEU A 72 9.66 11.84 5.28
N GLU A 73 10.63 11.36 6.06
CA GLU A 73 11.79 12.17 6.41
C GLU A 73 12.59 12.61 5.20
N ASP A 74 12.69 11.75 4.19
CA ASP A 74 13.50 12.02 3.01
C ASP A 74 12.68 12.52 1.82
N GLY A 75 11.41 12.86 2.03
CA GLY A 75 10.63 13.42 0.93
C GLY A 75 9.16 13.13 1.02
N ASN A 76 8.51 13.15 -0.12
CA ASN A 76 7.08 12.99 -0.22
C ASN A 76 6.73 11.64 -0.80
N GLY A 77 5.85 10.91 -0.12
CA GLY A 77 5.39 9.62 -0.58
C GLY A 77 4.73 9.63 -1.95
N LEU A 78 4.29 10.82 -2.42
CA LEU A 78 3.75 10.91 -3.77
C LEU A 78 4.74 10.47 -4.84
N ASP A 79 6.04 10.61 -4.58
CA ASP A 79 7.04 10.17 -5.54
C ASP A 79 6.98 8.65 -5.71
N VAL A 80 6.77 7.93 -4.61
CA VAL A 80 6.60 6.47 -4.66
C VAL A 80 5.33 6.12 -5.43
N ILE A 81 4.25 6.84 -5.17
CA ILE A 81 2.97 6.58 -5.84
C ILE A 81 3.08 6.82 -7.34
N LYS A 82 3.74 7.90 -7.73
CA LYS A 82 3.92 8.22 -9.15
C LYS A 82 4.73 7.13 -9.84
N GLU A 83 5.80 6.68 -9.20
CA GLU A 83 6.64 5.63 -9.77
C GLU A 83 5.85 4.32 -9.88
N LEU A 84 5.07 3.98 -8.86
CA LEU A 84 4.27 2.77 -8.89
C LEU A 84 3.20 2.83 -9.99
N THR A 85 2.51 3.95 -10.10
CA THR A 85 1.49 4.11 -11.13
C THR A 85 2.09 3.99 -12.53
N LYS A 86 3.30 4.48 -12.70
CA LYS A 86 4.01 4.40 -13.97
C LYS A 86 4.38 2.95 -14.30
N ASN A 87 4.80 2.18 -13.32
CA ASN A 87 5.26 0.81 -13.53
C ASN A 87 4.13 -0.21 -13.48
N LYS A 88 3.04 0.09 -12.79
CA LYS A 88 1.90 -0.81 -12.65
C LYS A 88 0.65 0.04 -12.47
N ASN A 89 0.04 0.39 -13.59
CA ASN A 89 -1.05 1.36 -13.59
C ASN A 89 -2.35 0.85 -12.95
N ASP A 90 -2.45 -0.44 -12.72
CA ASP A 90 -3.62 -1.03 -12.05
C ASP A 90 -3.37 -1.29 -10.55
N ALA A 91 -2.25 -0.82 -10.01
CA ALA A 91 -1.97 -0.96 -8.59
C ALA A 91 -3.02 -0.22 -7.76
N ARG A 92 -3.41 -0.81 -6.65
CA ARG A 92 -4.37 -0.22 -5.73
C ARG A 92 -3.59 0.44 -4.60
N ILE A 93 -3.78 1.75 -4.46
CA ILE A 93 -2.96 2.56 -3.58
C ILE A 93 -3.82 3.31 -2.57
N VAL A 94 -3.43 3.24 -1.30
CA VAL A 94 -4.03 4.02 -0.24
C VAL A 94 -2.99 5.01 0.25
N MET A 95 -3.34 6.28 0.22
CA MET A 95 -2.46 7.34 0.71
C MET A 95 -2.82 7.66 2.15
N LEU A 96 -1.79 7.71 3.01
CA LEU A 96 -1.96 8.05 4.41
C LEU A 96 -1.36 9.43 4.62
N THR A 97 -2.14 10.37 5.13
CA THR A 97 -1.62 11.72 5.33
C THR A 97 -0.93 11.88 6.67
N GLY A 98 -1.37 11.14 7.67
CA GLY A 98 -0.74 11.18 8.98
C GLY A 98 -0.75 12.52 9.66
N TYR A 99 -1.59 13.46 9.21
CA TYR A 99 -1.60 14.78 9.76
C TYR A 99 -2.48 14.87 10.99
N GLY A 100 -1.92 15.44 12.04
CA GLY A 100 -2.68 15.72 13.24
C GLY A 100 -3.25 14.46 13.85
N ASN A 101 -4.47 14.58 14.32
CA ASN A 101 -5.13 13.51 15.03
C ASN A 101 -6.05 12.68 14.16
N LEU A 102 -6.16 13.04 12.91
CA LEU A 102 -7.08 12.38 11.99
C LEU A 102 -6.30 11.87 10.80
N PRO A 103 -5.84 10.64 10.88
CA PRO A 103 -5.25 10.03 9.68
C PRO A 103 -6.32 9.92 8.61
N THR A 104 -5.97 10.34 7.44
CA THR A 104 -6.87 10.26 6.30
C THR A 104 -6.30 9.29 5.30
N ALA A 105 -7.11 8.33 4.89
CA ALA A 105 -6.71 7.39 3.86
C ALA A 105 -7.53 7.67 2.62
N VAL A 106 -6.87 7.87 1.51
CA VAL A 106 -7.53 8.17 0.25
C VAL A 106 -7.09 7.14 -0.77
N ALA A 107 -8.07 6.52 -1.39
CA ALA A 107 -7.76 5.56 -2.45
C ALA A 107 -7.29 6.31 -3.68
N ALA A 108 -6.22 5.83 -4.31
CA ALA A 108 -5.67 6.41 -5.50
C ALA A 108 -5.47 5.31 -6.55
N GLY A 109 -5.63 5.66 -7.76
CA GLY A 109 -5.46 4.73 -8.86
C GLY A 109 -6.75 4.24 -9.43
#